data_d0aaca0195fd1ed1bd5823e72f6653b5
#
_entry.id   d0aaca0195fd1ed1bd5823e72f6653b5
#
_cell.length_a   1.000
_cell.length_b   1.000
_cell.length_c   1.000
_cell.angle_alpha   90.00
_cell.angle_beta   90.00
_cell.angle_gamma   90.00
#
_symmetry.space_group_name_H-M   'P 1'
#
loop_
_entity.id
_entity.type
_entity.pdbx_description
1 polymer ?
#
loop_
_entity_poly.entity_id
_entity_poly.type
_entity_poly.pdbx_seq_one_letter_code
_entity_poly.pdbx_strand_id
1 'polypeptide(L)'
;MSPDWQRAAEIGDALRLAEMLEAGAEIDTLDRYGQTALMLAARNGHYEAVSVLIDADADLDHTAKYNLSALMLAALNDRLEVVEQLMEAGADSEIEGSGAPGFAGKTALEIAEDLGREEIAEAIRMGRNRR
;
A
#
# COMPACT_ATOMS: atom_id res chain seq x y z
N MET A 1 4.14 15.43 6.97
CA MET A 1 5.05 14.26 7.19
C MET A 1 6.47 14.76 7.39
N SER A 2 7.17 14.26 8.39
CA SER A 2 8.55 14.65 8.60
C SER A 2 9.47 14.04 7.54
N PRO A 3 10.56 14.73 7.16
CA PRO A 3 11.49 14.19 6.15
C PRO A 3 12.10 12.85 6.53
N ASP A 4 12.44 12.65 7.80
CA ASP A 4 13.03 11.38 8.27
C ASP A 4 12.04 10.22 8.19
N TRP A 5 10.80 10.45 8.56
CA TRP A 5 9.73 9.45 8.47
C TRP A 5 9.49 9.07 7.01
N GLN A 6 9.35 10.07 6.15
CA GLN A 6 9.15 9.87 4.72
C GLN A 6 10.30 9.05 4.11
N ARG A 7 11.55 9.45 4.40
CA ARG A 7 12.73 8.74 3.86
C ARG A 7 12.77 7.29 4.33
N ALA A 8 12.52 7.04 5.61
CA ALA A 8 12.51 5.67 6.15
C ALA A 8 11.49 4.80 5.42
N ALA A 9 10.29 5.33 5.13
CA ALA A 9 9.27 4.61 4.38
C ALA A 9 9.70 4.38 2.92
N GLU A 10 10.26 5.38 2.27
CA GLU A 10 10.68 5.29 0.87
C GLU A 10 11.80 4.26 0.66
N ILE A 11 12.76 4.20 1.56
CA ILE A 11 13.89 3.26 1.44
C ILE A 11 13.65 1.92 2.12
N GLY A 12 12.55 1.79 2.87
CA GLY A 12 12.20 0.54 3.53
C GLY A 12 12.97 0.27 4.82
N ASP A 13 13.38 1.32 5.54
CA ASP A 13 14.11 1.18 6.81
C ASP A 13 13.15 0.81 7.94
N ALA A 14 12.84 -0.48 8.05
CA ALA A 14 11.87 -1.01 9.01
C ALA A 14 12.26 -0.71 10.45
N LEU A 15 13.54 -0.86 10.78
CA LEU A 15 14.04 -0.60 12.12
C LEU A 15 13.83 0.87 12.49
N ARG A 16 14.17 1.77 11.58
CA ARG A 16 14.01 3.20 11.82
C ARG A 16 12.53 3.58 12.01
N LEU A 17 11.65 3.00 11.19
CA LEU A 17 10.21 3.21 11.34
C LEU A 17 9.73 2.76 12.72
N ALA A 18 10.15 1.57 13.15
CA ALA A 18 9.77 1.04 14.47
C ALA A 18 10.27 1.94 15.59
N GLU A 19 11.51 2.42 15.51
CA GLU A 19 12.07 3.34 16.51
C GLU A 19 11.29 4.66 16.56
N MET A 20 10.94 5.20 15.41
CA MET A 20 10.19 6.46 15.34
C MET A 20 8.77 6.30 15.89
N LEU A 21 8.13 5.15 15.63
CA LEU A 21 6.81 4.86 16.20
C LEU A 21 6.87 4.78 17.73
N GLU A 22 7.88 4.14 18.28
CA GLU A 22 8.08 4.11 19.72
C GLU A 22 8.29 5.50 20.31
N ALA A 23 8.89 6.40 19.53
CA ALA A 23 9.12 7.78 19.92
C ALA A 23 7.88 8.67 19.74
N GLY A 24 6.77 8.11 19.29
CA GLY A 24 5.51 8.84 19.18
C GLY A 24 5.17 9.37 17.78
N ALA A 25 5.84 8.90 16.73
CA ALA A 25 5.52 9.34 15.38
C ALA A 25 4.08 8.99 15.01
N GLU A 26 3.39 9.90 14.33
CA GLU A 26 2.04 9.66 13.84
C GLU A 26 2.09 8.89 12.53
N ILE A 27 1.52 7.68 12.54
CA ILE A 27 1.69 6.70 11.47
C ILE A 27 1.00 7.10 10.15
N ASP A 28 -0.12 7.81 10.22
CA ASP A 28 -0.93 8.12 9.04
C ASP A 28 -0.76 9.55 8.53
N THR A 29 0.35 10.21 8.85
CA THR A 29 0.65 11.54 8.31
C THR A 29 0.86 11.45 6.79
N LEU A 30 0.56 12.54 6.09
CA LEU A 30 0.60 12.57 4.63
C LEU A 30 1.80 13.37 4.12
N ASP A 31 2.36 12.92 3.01
CA ASP A 31 3.37 13.70 2.29
C ASP A 31 2.67 14.75 1.40
N ARG A 32 3.45 15.50 0.62
CA ARG A 32 2.93 16.54 -0.27
C ARG A 32 1.97 16.03 -1.35
N TYR A 33 1.98 14.74 -1.61
CA TYR A 33 1.13 14.09 -2.62
C TYR A 33 -0.05 13.34 -2.00
N GLY A 34 -0.27 13.48 -0.69
CA GLY A 34 -1.35 12.80 0.01
C GLY A 34 -1.08 11.33 0.30
N GLN A 35 0.17 10.89 0.24
CA GLN A 35 0.56 9.51 0.50
C GLN A 35 0.97 9.30 1.96
N THR A 36 0.60 8.14 2.52
CA THR A 36 1.05 7.70 3.85
C THR A 36 2.37 6.95 3.73
N ALA A 37 3.02 6.69 4.86
CA ALA A 37 4.21 5.85 4.91
C ALA A 37 3.93 4.45 4.35
N LEU A 38 2.76 3.87 4.69
CA LEU A 38 2.36 2.56 4.17
C LEU A 38 2.32 2.58 2.63
N MET A 39 1.76 3.62 2.04
CA MET A 39 1.69 3.74 0.59
C MET A 39 3.07 3.84 -0.05
N LEU A 40 3.97 4.62 0.54
CA LEU A 40 5.35 4.76 0.05
C LEU A 40 6.11 3.42 0.12
N ALA A 41 6.00 2.71 1.24
CA ALA A 41 6.65 1.41 1.42
C ALA A 41 6.04 0.36 0.49
N ALA A 42 4.72 0.36 0.34
CA ALA A 42 4.02 -0.62 -0.50
C ALA A 42 4.38 -0.47 -1.98
N ARG A 43 4.35 0.77 -2.49
CA ARG A 43 4.67 1.01 -3.90
C ARG A 43 6.09 0.61 -4.25
N ASN A 44 7.00 0.70 -3.28
CA ASN A 44 8.42 0.38 -3.47
C ASN A 44 8.76 -1.08 -3.11
N GLY A 45 7.77 -1.86 -2.68
CA GLY A 45 7.96 -3.30 -2.40
C GLY A 45 8.71 -3.62 -1.13
N HIS A 46 8.66 -2.74 -0.14
CA HIS A 46 9.40 -2.91 1.12
C HIS A 46 8.61 -3.74 2.13
N TYR A 47 8.67 -5.04 2.01
CA TYR A 47 7.92 -5.99 2.83
C TYR A 47 8.07 -5.76 4.35
N GLU A 48 9.31 -5.64 4.82
CA GLU A 48 9.58 -5.48 6.26
C GLU A 48 9.00 -4.16 6.81
N ALA A 49 9.15 -3.09 6.05
CA ALA A 49 8.59 -1.80 6.43
C ALA A 49 7.07 -1.85 6.46
N VAL A 50 6.45 -2.50 5.47
CA VAL A 50 5.00 -2.69 5.44
C VAL A 50 4.53 -3.49 6.66
N SER A 51 5.28 -4.55 7.05
CA SER A 51 4.98 -5.34 8.25
C SER A 51 4.95 -4.48 9.50
N VAL A 52 5.96 -3.64 9.69
CA VAL A 52 6.03 -2.74 10.86
C VAL A 52 4.81 -1.81 10.89
N LEU A 53 4.45 -1.25 9.74
CA LEU A 53 3.34 -0.30 9.65
C LEU A 53 1.98 -0.99 9.88
N ILE A 54 1.79 -2.18 9.33
CA ILE A 54 0.56 -2.95 9.57
C ILE A 54 0.42 -3.31 11.04
N ASP A 55 1.50 -3.77 11.67
CA ASP A 55 1.49 -4.16 13.08
C ASP A 55 1.21 -2.97 14.00
N ALA A 56 1.51 -1.76 13.55
CA ALA A 56 1.25 -0.53 14.28
C ALA A 56 -0.09 0.11 13.89
N ASP A 57 -0.97 -0.64 13.24
CA ASP A 57 -2.33 -0.23 12.87
C ASP A 57 -2.42 0.92 11.87
N ALA A 58 -1.53 0.97 10.89
CA ALA A 58 -1.64 1.94 9.80
C ALA A 58 -2.99 1.80 9.09
N ASP A 59 -3.55 2.92 8.63
CA ASP A 59 -4.76 2.91 7.82
C ASP A 59 -4.45 2.24 6.47
N LEU A 60 -4.99 1.05 6.25
CA LEU A 60 -4.73 0.28 5.04
C LEU A 60 -5.41 0.86 3.81
N ASP A 61 -6.52 1.57 4.01
CA ASP A 61 -7.43 1.94 2.93
C ASP A 61 -7.42 3.43 2.57
N HIS A 62 -6.49 4.19 3.13
CA HIS A 62 -6.30 5.58 2.73
C HIS A 62 -5.96 5.66 1.25
N THR A 63 -6.50 6.65 0.56
CA THR A 63 -6.25 6.84 -0.87
C THR A 63 -5.59 8.20 -1.13
N ALA A 64 -4.68 8.21 -2.10
CA ALA A 64 -4.01 9.43 -2.57
C ALA A 64 -4.59 9.84 -3.94
N LYS A 65 -3.79 10.53 -4.74
CA LYS A 65 -4.20 11.01 -6.07
C LYS A 65 -4.77 9.86 -6.91
N TYR A 66 -5.81 10.13 -7.67
CA TYR A 66 -6.56 9.17 -8.50
C TYR A 66 -7.25 8.08 -7.66
N ASN A 67 -7.46 8.36 -6.37
CA ASN A 67 -8.08 7.43 -5.41
C ASN A 67 -7.34 6.10 -5.30
N LEU A 68 -6.02 6.13 -5.45
CA LEU A 68 -5.21 4.92 -5.37
C LEU A 68 -4.85 4.58 -3.91
N SER A 69 -5.12 3.35 -3.52
CA SER A 69 -4.78 2.80 -2.21
C SER A 69 -3.39 2.15 -2.24
N ALA A 70 -2.87 1.77 -1.06
CA ALA A 70 -1.62 1.03 -0.97
C ALA A 70 -1.67 -0.28 -1.79
N LEU A 71 -2.80 -0.99 -1.72
CA LEU A 71 -2.99 -2.24 -2.49
C LEU A 71 -2.89 -1.98 -3.99
N MET A 72 -3.54 -0.92 -4.47
CA MET A 72 -3.50 -0.57 -5.88
C MET A 72 -2.09 -0.16 -6.33
N LEU A 73 -1.37 0.59 -5.50
CA LEU A 73 0.01 0.99 -5.78
C LEU A 73 0.94 -0.23 -5.84
N ALA A 74 0.75 -1.20 -4.96
CA ALA A 74 1.53 -2.43 -4.96
C ALA A 74 1.24 -3.26 -6.24
N ALA A 75 -0.02 -3.36 -6.63
CA ALA A 75 -0.41 -4.07 -7.84
C ALA A 75 0.15 -3.38 -9.09
N LEU A 76 0.06 -2.05 -9.14
CA LEU A 76 0.56 -1.24 -10.24
C LEU A 76 2.08 -1.38 -10.43
N ASN A 77 2.82 -1.52 -9.34
CA ASN A 77 4.28 -1.60 -9.33
C ASN A 77 4.84 -3.03 -9.25
N ASP A 78 3.98 -4.02 -9.43
CA ASP A 78 4.38 -5.45 -9.47
C ASP A 78 4.98 -5.95 -8.14
N ARG A 79 4.35 -5.60 -7.02
CA ARG A 79 4.82 -5.97 -5.68
C ARG A 79 3.97 -7.11 -5.10
N LEU A 80 4.15 -8.33 -5.61
CA LEU A 80 3.34 -9.49 -5.23
C LEU A 80 3.31 -9.75 -3.73
N GLU A 81 4.47 -9.78 -3.08
CA GLU A 81 4.54 -10.11 -1.65
C GLU A 81 3.84 -9.07 -0.78
N VAL A 82 3.92 -7.80 -1.18
CA VAL A 82 3.20 -6.73 -0.49
C VAL A 82 1.69 -6.84 -0.73
N VAL A 83 1.27 -7.20 -1.94
CA VAL A 83 -0.15 -7.45 -2.24
C VAL A 83 -0.69 -8.56 -1.32
N GLU A 84 0.03 -9.67 -1.22
CA GLU A 84 -0.35 -10.77 -0.35
C GLU A 84 -0.46 -10.32 1.11
N GLN A 85 0.53 -9.56 1.55
CA GLN A 85 0.60 -9.01 2.90
C GLN A 85 -0.58 -8.10 3.22
N LEU A 86 -0.91 -7.18 2.32
CA LEU A 86 -2.03 -6.27 2.49
C LEU A 86 -3.37 -7.02 2.48
N MET A 87 -3.53 -8.01 1.59
CA MET A 87 -4.76 -8.81 1.56
C MET A 87 -4.95 -9.61 2.84
N GLU A 88 -3.88 -10.18 3.39
CA GLU A 88 -3.95 -10.89 4.68
C GLU A 88 -4.33 -9.95 5.82
N ALA A 89 -3.86 -8.70 5.77
CA ALA A 89 -4.16 -7.70 6.79
C ALA A 89 -5.58 -7.14 6.68
N GLY A 90 -6.29 -7.44 5.60
CA GLY A 90 -7.67 -7.01 5.44
C GLY A 90 -7.87 -5.74 4.62
N ALA A 91 -6.91 -5.37 3.77
CA ALA A 91 -7.08 -4.21 2.90
C ALA A 91 -8.30 -4.36 2.00
N ASP A 92 -9.01 -3.25 1.77
CA ASP A 92 -10.21 -3.23 0.94
C ASP A 92 -9.82 -3.33 -0.55
N SER A 93 -10.16 -4.46 -1.17
CA SER A 93 -9.85 -4.71 -2.58
C SER A 93 -10.90 -4.12 -3.53
N GLU A 94 -11.98 -3.54 -3.03
CA GLU A 94 -13.08 -3.01 -3.84
C GLU A 94 -12.98 -1.50 -4.12
N ILE A 95 -11.96 -0.83 -3.59
CA ILE A 95 -11.73 0.59 -3.86
C ILE A 95 -11.46 0.77 -5.35
N GLU A 96 -12.12 1.76 -5.96
CA GLU A 96 -11.96 2.05 -7.39
C GLU A 96 -11.17 3.32 -7.59
N GLY A 97 -10.24 3.27 -8.55
CA GLY A 97 -9.48 4.46 -8.95
C GLY A 97 -10.36 5.50 -9.63
N SER A 98 -9.83 6.70 -9.80
CA SER A 98 -10.57 7.81 -10.41
C SER A 98 -9.64 8.70 -11.23
N GLY A 99 -10.24 9.51 -12.10
CA GLY A 99 -9.60 10.65 -12.75
C GLY A 99 -8.59 10.38 -13.85
N ALA A 100 -7.79 9.34 -13.77
CA ALA A 100 -6.75 9.08 -14.75
C ALA A 100 -7.14 7.95 -15.71
N PRO A 101 -6.74 8.05 -16.99
CA PRO A 101 -6.89 6.92 -17.91
C PRO A 101 -6.18 5.69 -17.34
N GLY A 102 -6.84 4.54 -17.40
CA GLY A 102 -6.29 3.29 -16.89
C GLY A 102 -6.64 2.98 -15.44
N PHE A 103 -7.10 3.98 -14.68
CA PHE A 103 -7.47 3.78 -13.27
C PHE A 103 -8.96 4.04 -13.00
N ALA A 104 -9.58 4.89 -13.77
CA ALA A 104 -10.98 5.31 -13.52
C ALA A 104 -11.92 4.12 -13.47
N GLY A 105 -12.61 3.95 -12.34
CA GLY A 105 -13.57 2.87 -12.13
C GLY A 105 -12.95 1.48 -11.95
N LYS A 106 -11.63 1.39 -11.79
CA LYS A 106 -10.96 0.08 -11.70
C LYS A 106 -10.47 -0.24 -10.30
N THR A 107 -10.68 -1.49 -9.88
CA THR A 107 -10.17 -2.03 -8.63
C THR A 107 -8.71 -2.47 -8.81
N ALA A 108 -8.05 -2.81 -7.70
CA ALA A 108 -6.70 -3.37 -7.74
C ALA A 108 -6.64 -4.63 -8.61
N LEU A 109 -7.66 -5.49 -8.53
CA LEU A 109 -7.73 -6.70 -9.35
C LEU A 109 -7.77 -6.36 -10.84
N GLU A 110 -8.63 -5.43 -11.23
CA GLU A 110 -8.74 -5.03 -12.63
C GLU A 110 -7.46 -4.38 -13.16
N ILE A 111 -6.79 -3.57 -12.34
CA ILE A 111 -5.48 -2.99 -12.69
C ILE A 111 -4.45 -4.10 -12.93
N ALA A 112 -4.40 -5.10 -12.04
CA ALA A 112 -3.48 -6.23 -12.20
C ALA A 112 -3.77 -7.01 -13.47
N GLU A 113 -5.05 -7.27 -13.76
CA GLU A 113 -5.47 -7.98 -14.97
C GLU A 113 -5.08 -7.22 -16.23
N ASP A 114 -5.33 -5.91 -16.25
CA ASP A 114 -5.00 -5.06 -17.40
C ASP A 114 -3.51 -5.03 -17.70
N LEU A 115 -2.68 -5.12 -16.65
CA LEU A 115 -1.22 -5.10 -16.78
C LEU A 115 -0.61 -6.50 -16.98
N GLY A 116 -1.45 -7.54 -17.00
CA GLY A 116 -0.97 -8.91 -17.14
C GLY A 116 -0.24 -9.46 -15.93
N ARG A 117 -0.51 -8.92 -14.75
CA ARG A 117 0.12 -9.37 -13.50
C ARG A 117 -0.69 -10.50 -12.90
N GLU A 118 -0.58 -11.70 -13.49
CA GLU A 118 -1.42 -12.85 -13.17
C GLU A 118 -1.30 -13.33 -11.73
N GLU A 119 -0.09 -13.36 -11.19
CA GLU A 119 0.13 -13.81 -9.80
C GLU A 119 -0.50 -12.85 -8.81
N ILE A 120 -0.39 -11.55 -9.08
CA ILE A 120 -1.02 -10.52 -8.25
C ILE A 120 -2.54 -10.63 -8.33
N ALA A 121 -3.09 -10.79 -9.54
CA ALA A 121 -4.52 -10.97 -9.73
C ALA A 121 -5.03 -12.16 -8.93
N GLU A 122 -4.32 -13.28 -8.99
CA GLU A 122 -4.68 -14.48 -8.24
C GLU A 122 -4.60 -14.26 -6.74
N ALA A 123 -3.55 -13.57 -6.25
CA ALA A 123 -3.40 -13.26 -4.83
C ALA A 123 -4.58 -12.43 -4.32
N ILE A 124 -5.06 -11.47 -5.11
CA ILE A 124 -6.22 -10.65 -4.73
C ILE A 124 -7.49 -11.49 -4.71
N ARG A 125 -7.72 -12.34 -5.71
CA ARG A 125 -8.89 -13.24 -5.75
C ARG A 125 -8.92 -14.17 -4.53
N MET A 126 -7.79 -14.78 -4.21
CA MET A 126 -7.68 -15.70 -3.07
C MET A 126 -7.89 -14.97 -1.76
N GLY A 127 -7.33 -13.77 -1.63
CA GLY A 127 -7.51 -12.95 -0.43
C GLY A 127 -8.97 -12.56 -0.21
N ARG A 128 -9.70 -12.22 -1.29
CA ARG A 128 -11.13 -11.91 -1.23
C ARG A 128 -11.95 -13.10 -0.76
N ASN A 129 -11.58 -14.30 -1.19
CA ASN A 129 -12.31 -15.53 -0.85
C ASN A 129 -12.13 -15.97 0.60
N ARG A 130 -11.13 -15.44 1.30
CA ARG A 130 -10.90 -15.74 2.71
C ARG A 130 -11.79 -14.95 3.66
N ARG A 131 -12.50 -13.95 3.16
CA ARG A 131 -13.33 -13.04 3.98
C ARG A 131 -14.78 -13.48 4.06
#